data_2124f2636c1e41a5845921bc3b52ab38
#
_entry.id   2124f2636c1e41a5845921bc3b52ab38
#
_cell.length_a   1.000
_cell.length_b   1.000
_cell.length_c   1.000
_cell.angle_alpha   90.00
_cell.angle_beta   90.00
_cell.angle_gamma   90.00
#
_symmetry.space_group_name_H-M   'P 1'
#
loop_
_entity.id
_entity.type
_entity.pdbx_description
1 polymer ?
#
loop_
_entity_poly.entity_id
_entity_poly.type
_entity_poly.pdbx_seq_one_letter_code
_entity_poly.pdbx_strand_id
1 'polypeptide(L)'
;MKEKLVYWFISYKLKKNVSVEDFLLASEKCNKEVLSKQKGFISWEVLRDGDTWIDLVKWETADDAKNGETAGAKNPASHEFYSFINMNSCKLQSYSIEKSH
;
A
#
# COMPACT_ATOMS: atom_id res chain seq x y z
N MET A 1 -4.53 -20.47 18.30
CA MET A 1 -3.40 -19.52 18.17
C MET A 1 -3.84 -18.31 17.35
N LYS A 2 -3.54 -17.14 17.85
CA LYS A 2 -3.80 -15.92 17.07
C LYS A 2 -2.73 -15.79 15.99
N GLU A 3 -3.15 -15.50 14.78
CA GLU A 3 -2.23 -15.14 13.72
C GLU A 3 -1.64 -13.77 13.99
N LYS A 4 -0.42 -13.56 13.56
CA LYS A 4 0.27 -12.27 13.74
C LYS A 4 -0.25 -11.25 12.74
N LEU A 5 -0.35 -10.01 13.18
CA LEU A 5 -0.59 -8.88 12.29
C LEU A 5 0.58 -8.73 11.33
N VAL A 6 0.28 -8.22 10.15
CA VAL A 6 1.27 -8.08 9.08
C VAL A 6 1.25 -6.65 8.56
N TYR A 7 2.43 -6.10 8.30
CA TYR A 7 2.59 -4.85 7.58
C TYR A 7 3.15 -5.10 6.18
N TRP A 8 2.56 -4.45 5.18
CA TRP A 8 3.26 -4.18 3.94
C TRP A 8 4.08 -2.91 4.15
N PHE A 9 5.32 -2.95 3.74
CA PHE A 9 6.21 -1.81 3.72
C PHE A 9 6.64 -1.64 2.28
N ILE A 10 6.09 -0.63 1.60
CA ILE A 10 6.34 -0.41 0.18
C ILE A 10 7.04 0.93 0.03
N SER A 11 8.28 0.93 -0.46
CA SER A 11 9.03 2.16 -0.70
C SER A 11 9.15 2.42 -2.19
N TYR A 12 9.08 3.71 -2.57
CA TYR A 12 9.14 4.10 -3.97
C TYR A 12 9.42 5.59 -4.12
N LYS A 13 9.69 5.98 -5.37
CA LYS A 13 9.76 7.37 -5.79
C LYS A 13 8.68 7.63 -6.83
N LEU A 14 8.20 8.85 -6.89
CA LEU A 14 7.23 9.24 -7.91
C LEU A 14 7.96 9.50 -9.24
N LYS A 15 7.21 9.39 -10.32
CA LYS A 15 7.68 9.79 -11.64
C LYS A 15 7.93 11.30 -11.64
N LYS A 16 8.81 11.76 -12.54
CA LYS A 16 9.04 13.19 -12.75
C LYS A 16 7.77 13.86 -13.26
N ASN A 17 7.56 15.10 -12.86
CA ASN A 17 6.47 15.95 -13.36
C ASN A 17 5.06 15.47 -13.00
N VAL A 18 4.92 14.58 -12.01
CA VAL A 18 3.60 14.25 -11.47
C VAL A 18 3.26 15.19 -10.32
N SER A 19 1.97 15.48 -10.18
CA SER A 19 1.48 16.28 -9.07
C SER A 19 1.36 15.41 -7.81
N VAL A 20 1.97 15.87 -6.70
CA VAL A 20 1.84 15.19 -5.40
C VAL A 20 0.37 15.19 -4.96
N GLU A 21 -0.33 16.30 -5.16
CA GLU A 21 -1.75 16.41 -4.82
C GLU A 21 -2.58 15.39 -5.57
N ASP A 22 -2.37 15.25 -6.87
CA ASP A 22 -3.09 14.26 -7.69
C ASP A 22 -2.73 12.82 -7.26
N PHE A 23 -1.47 12.59 -6.92
CA PHE A 23 -1.04 11.29 -6.39
C PHE A 23 -1.77 10.95 -5.10
N LEU A 24 -1.88 11.90 -4.17
CA LEU A 24 -2.57 11.67 -2.91
C LEU A 24 -4.07 11.44 -3.10
N LEU A 25 -4.70 12.13 -4.06
CA LEU A 25 -6.09 11.87 -4.42
C LEU A 25 -6.26 10.46 -5.01
N ALA A 26 -5.32 10.03 -5.84
CA ALA A 26 -5.34 8.67 -6.39
C ALA A 26 -5.18 7.61 -5.28
N SER A 27 -4.37 7.90 -4.26
CA SER A 27 -4.22 6.99 -3.10
C SER A 27 -5.52 6.90 -2.31
N GLU A 28 -6.20 8.00 -2.10
CA GLU A 28 -7.49 8.04 -1.42
C GLU A 28 -8.53 7.21 -2.16
N LYS A 29 -8.61 7.38 -3.47
CA LYS A 29 -9.52 6.60 -4.32
C LYS A 29 -9.19 5.11 -4.28
N CYS A 30 -7.91 4.75 -4.39
CA CYS A 30 -7.45 3.38 -4.33
C CYS A 30 -7.81 2.73 -2.99
N ASN A 31 -7.63 3.46 -1.89
CA ASN A 31 -8.03 2.95 -0.58
C ASN A 31 -9.53 2.71 -0.50
N LYS A 32 -10.32 3.67 -0.92
CA LYS A 32 -11.78 3.61 -0.85
C LYS A 32 -12.36 2.47 -1.72
N GLU A 33 -11.85 2.32 -2.94
CA GLU A 33 -12.41 1.39 -3.92
C GLU A 33 -11.80 -0.01 -3.86
N VAL A 34 -10.61 -0.15 -3.30
CA VAL A 34 -9.88 -1.43 -3.30
C VAL A 34 -9.55 -1.90 -1.89
N LEU A 35 -8.57 -1.26 -1.24
CA LEU A 35 -7.99 -1.79 0.00
C LEU A 35 -8.98 -1.86 1.15
N SER A 36 -9.78 -0.81 1.35
CA SER A 36 -10.74 -0.79 2.46
C SER A 36 -11.84 -1.85 2.35
N LYS A 37 -12.03 -2.42 1.17
CA LYS A 37 -13.04 -3.45 0.94
C LYS A 37 -12.51 -4.87 1.13
N GLN A 38 -11.22 -5.01 1.37
CA GLN A 38 -10.61 -6.33 1.50
C GLN A 38 -10.72 -6.84 2.94
N LYS A 39 -10.99 -8.14 3.07
CA LYS A 39 -11.00 -8.80 4.36
C LYS A 39 -9.64 -8.62 5.04
N GLY A 40 -9.67 -8.26 6.32
CA GLY A 40 -8.45 -8.14 7.13
C GLY A 40 -7.69 -6.84 6.94
N PHE A 41 -8.14 -5.95 6.07
CA PHE A 41 -7.53 -4.62 5.96
C PHE A 41 -7.74 -3.84 7.26
N ILE A 42 -6.67 -3.26 7.79
CA ILE A 42 -6.74 -2.43 9.00
C ILE A 42 -6.50 -0.96 8.68
N SER A 43 -5.37 -0.64 8.03
CA SER A 43 -5.02 0.75 7.75
C SER A 43 -4.00 0.84 6.62
N TRP A 44 -3.97 2.02 5.99
CA TRP A 44 -2.95 2.38 5.00
C TRP A 44 -2.52 3.81 5.29
N GLU A 45 -1.24 3.99 5.52
CA GLU A 45 -0.64 5.30 5.70
C GLU A 45 0.37 5.56 4.59
N VAL A 46 0.33 6.75 4.02
CA VAL A 46 1.28 7.18 3.01
C VAL A 46 2.26 8.11 3.70
N LEU A 47 3.52 7.70 3.76
CA LEU A 47 4.58 8.42 4.46
C LEU A 47 5.57 8.99 3.46
N ARG A 48 6.29 10.03 3.87
CA ARG A 48 7.26 10.68 2.99
C ARG A 48 8.49 11.14 3.75
N ASP A 49 9.66 10.93 3.14
CA ASP A 49 10.92 11.54 3.58
C ASP A 49 11.66 12.00 2.32
N GLY A 50 11.69 13.32 2.10
CA GLY A 50 12.29 13.89 0.89
C GLY A 50 11.54 13.44 -0.37
N ASP A 51 12.24 12.76 -1.26
CA ASP A 51 11.66 12.20 -2.48
C ASP A 51 11.30 10.72 -2.36
N THR A 52 11.49 10.13 -1.18
CA THR A 52 11.16 8.73 -0.90
C THR A 52 9.78 8.66 -0.26
N TRP A 53 8.91 7.85 -0.84
CA TRP A 53 7.56 7.61 -0.33
C TRP A 53 7.46 6.19 0.19
N ILE A 54 6.64 6.00 1.21
CA ILE A 54 6.42 4.70 1.82
C ILE A 54 4.93 4.50 2.04
N ASP A 55 4.42 3.37 1.57
CA ASP A 55 3.10 2.90 1.94
C ASP A 55 3.27 1.91 3.10
N LEU A 56 2.57 2.18 4.18
CA LEU A 56 2.52 1.29 5.33
C LEU A 56 1.10 0.76 5.43
N VAL A 57 0.91 -0.50 5.07
CA VAL A 57 -0.42 -1.12 5.05
C VAL A 57 -0.48 -2.24 6.07
N LYS A 58 -1.43 -2.16 6.97
CA LYS A 58 -1.58 -3.13 8.07
C LYS A 58 -2.72 -4.09 7.78
N TRP A 59 -2.45 -5.38 7.99
CA TRP A 59 -3.40 -6.47 7.75
C TRP A 59 -3.54 -7.36 8.99
N GLU A 60 -4.70 -7.96 9.14
CA GLU A 60 -4.94 -8.89 10.26
C GLU A 60 -4.13 -10.18 10.15
N THR A 61 -3.95 -10.69 8.93
CA THR A 61 -3.20 -11.93 8.67
C THR A 61 -2.37 -11.83 7.40
N ALA A 62 -1.39 -12.72 7.26
CA ALA A 62 -0.59 -12.82 6.03
C ALA A 62 -1.45 -13.25 4.83
N ASP A 63 -2.43 -14.12 5.05
CA ASP A 63 -3.33 -14.56 3.98
C ASP A 63 -4.19 -13.41 3.48
N ASP A 64 -4.71 -12.58 4.38
CA ASP A 64 -5.49 -11.40 4.02
C ASP A 64 -4.65 -10.43 3.19
N ALA A 65 -3.39 -10.21 3.58
CA ALA A 65 -2.46 -9.36 2.85
C ALA A 65 -2.25 -9.88 1.42
N LYS A 66 -2.03 -11.17 1.28
CA LYS A 66 -1.83 -11.80 -0.03
C LYS A 66 -3.08 -11.68 -0.92
N ASN A 67 -4.25 -11.90 -0.34
CA ASN A 67 -5.51 -11.76 -1.07
C ASN A 67 -5.74 -10.30 -1.50
N GLY A 68 -5.37 -9.34 -0.66
CA GLY A 68 -5.45 -7.92 -0.97
C GLY A 68 -4.54 -7.53 -2.14
N GLU A 69 -3.35 -8.08 -2.20
CA GLU A 69 -2.43 -7.87 -3.31
C GLU A 69 -3.03 -8.37 -4.63
N THR A 70 -3.60 -9.56 -4.61
CA THR A 70 -4.25 -10.16 -5.78
C THR A 70 -5.44 -9.32 -6.25
N ALA A 71 -6.28 -8.88 -5.33
CA ALA A 71 -7.43 -8.02 -5.65
C ALA A 71 -7.00 -6.68 -6.23
N GLY A 72 -5.95 -6.07 -5.63
CA GLY A 72 -5.42 -4.79 -6.10
C GLY A 72 -4.89 -4.86 -7.52
N ALA A 73 -4.22 -5.94 -7.88
CA ALA A 73 -3.63 -6.11 -9.21
C ALA A 73 -4.68 -6.06 -10.35
N LYS A 74 -5.94 -6.31 -10.04
CA LYS A 74 -7.03 -6.37 -11.04
C LYS A 74 -7.88 -5.11 -11.11
N ASN A 75 -7.67 -4.14 -10.24
CA ASN A 75 -8.56 -2.99 -10.13
C ASN A 75 -8.00 -1.74 -10.82
N PRO A 76 -8.80 -1.05 -11.65
CA PRO A 76 -8.34 0.19 -12.31
C PRO A 76 -7.85 1.28 -11.36
N ALA A 77 -8.44 1.40 -10.16
CA ALA A 77 -8.00 2.40 -9.19
C ALA A 77 -6.57 2.15 -8.70
N SER A 78 -6.18 0.88 -8.57
CA SER A 78 -4.80 0.52 -8.26
C SER A 78 -3.86 0.87 -9.41
N HIS A 79 -4.28 0.59 -10.64
CA HIS A 79 -3.47 0.92 -11.82
C HIS A 79 -3.26 2.42 -11.93
N GLU A 80 -4.30 3.22 -11.65
CA GLU A 80 -4.19 4.69 -11.63
C GLU A 80 -3.18 5.14 -10.57
N PHE A 81 -3.28 4.61 -9.36
CA PHE A 81 -2.35 4.92 -8.28
C PHE A 81 -0.90 4.60 -8.68
N TYR A 82 -0.66 3.39 -9.18
CA TYR A 82 0.68 2.98 -9.57
C TYR A 82 1.23 3.75 -10.76
N SER A 83 0.35 4.37 -11.58
CA SER A 83 0.79 5.16 -12.72
C SER A 83 1.63 6.38 -12.33
N PHE A 84 1.51 6.85 -11.07
CA PHE A 84 2.32 7.96 -10.55
C PHE A 84 3.70 7.52 -10.09
N ILE A 85 3.93 6.23 -9.93
CA ILE A 85 5.12 5.67 -9.29
C ILE A 85 6.16 5.24 -10.32
N ASN A 86 7.42 5.58 -10.05
CA ASN A 86 8.53 5.01 -10.79
C ASN A 86 8.70 3.57 -10.30
N MET A 87 8.17 2.62 -11.07
CA MET A 87 8.13 1.21 -10.66
C MET A 87 9.52 0.58 -10.53
N ASN A 88 10.54 1.13 -11.20
CA ASN A 88 11.92 0.66 -11.03
C ASN A 88 12.43 0.92 -9.60
N SER A 89 11.88 1.90 -8.91
CA SER A 89 12.25 2.24 -7.53
C SER A 89 11.40 1.51 -6.49
N CYS A 90 10.34 0.85 -6.92
CA CYS A 90 9.35 0.26 -6.00
C CYS A 90 9.84 -1.05 -5.40
N LYS A 91 9.79 -1.14 -4.07
CA LYS A 91 10.14 -2.35 -3.31
C LYS A 91 9.02 -2.67 -2.33
N LEU A 92 8.48 -3.87 -2.44
CA LEU A 92 7.48 -4.39 -1.53
C LEU A 92 8.13 -5.37 -0.56
N GLN A 93 7.95 -5.13 0.73
CA GLN A 93 8.36 -6.05 1.78
C GLN A 93 7.18 -6.30 2.71
N SER A 94 7.07 -7.52 3.21
CA SER A 94 6.01 -7.91 4.13
C SER A 94 6.64 -8.39 5.43
N TYR A 95 6.17 -7.82 6.56
CA TYR A 95 6.71 -8.14 7.89
C TYR A 95 5.59 -8.52 8.83
N SER A 96 5.80 -9.58 9.62
CA SER A 96 4.90 -9.89 10.72
C SER A 96 5.30 -9.08 11.95
N ILE A 97 4.30 -8.67 12.74
CA ILE A 97 4.58 -7.97 13.99
C ILE A 97 4.90 -9.04 15.04
N GLU A 98 6.15 -9.03 15.52
CA GLU A 98 6.59 -9.98 16.53
C GLU A 98 6.23 -9.52 17.93
N LYS A 99 6.29 -8.22 18.19
CA LYS A 99 5.96 -7.63 19.49
C LYS A 99 5.65 -6.15 19.35
N SER A 100 4.67 -5.69 20.11
CA SER A 100 4.35 -4.27 20.23
C SER A 100 4.53 -3.84 21.69
N HIS A 101 5.11 -2.68 21.88
CA HIS A 101 5.37 -2.14 23.22
C HIS A 101 4.51 -0.93 23.51
#